data_27404fb22934b3c98b3e0ee74fb55367
#
_entry.id   27404fb22934b3c98b3e0ee74fb55367
#
_cell.length_a   1.000
_cell.length_b   1.000
_cell.length_c   1.000
_cell.angle_alpha   90.00
_cell.angle_beta   90.00
_cell.angle_gamma   90.00
#
_symmetry.space_group_name_H-M   'P 1'
#
loop_
_entity.id
_entity.type
_entity.pdbx_description
1 polymer ?
#
loop_
_entity_poly.entity_id
_entity_poly.type
_entity_poly.pdbx_seq_one_letter_code
_entity_poly.pdbx_strand_id
1 'polypeptide(L)'
;MQHLTTALFLMLSTSAAYSGEVVLGLGLDDVLEHTNTSAPAIVAEYHASPFIEGRQAAYSYAIAAQIDNDRDIFIGAGLSAQWQLSDSPWFIEGSFMPGFYTKGTDGTPLNGKVQFRTLIGLGYELNDTSRVSLALDHKSNARLKSPNPGSETLAIRYHHSF
;
A
#
# COMPACT_ATOMS: atom_id res chain seq x y z
N MET A 1 27.26 38.23 -40.95
CA MET A 1 25.96 37.82 -40.39
C MET A 1 26.07 36.32 -40.14
N GLN A 2 26.33 35.94 -38.87
CA GLN A 2 26.46 34.53 -38.46
C GLN A 2 25.12 34.08 -37.95
N HIS A 3 24.54 33.07 -38.56
CA HIS A 3 23.31 32.42 -38.08
C HIS A 3 23.66 31.40 -36.99
N LEU A 4 23.30 31.74 -35.74
CA LEU A 4 23.39 30.85 -34.60
C LEU A 4 22.20 29.89 -34.63
N THR A 5 22.43 28.64 -35.02
CA THR A 5 21.40 27.59 -34.99
C THR A 5 21.38 26.97 -33.58
N THR A 6 20.39 27.34 -32.80
CA THR A 6 20.18 26.75 -31.47
C THR A 6 19.49 25.39 -31.66
N ALA A 7 20.23 24.30 -31.47
CA ALA A 7 19.68 22.95 -31.43
C ALA A 7 19.02 22.73 -30.05
N LEU A 8 17.69 22.66 -30.03
CA LEU A 8 16.90 22.28 -28.88
C LEU A 8 16.97 20.76 -28.73
N PHE A 9 17.79 20.27 -27.80
CA PHE A 9 17.81 18.86 -27.41
C PHE A 9 16.57 18.59 -26.55
N LEU A 10 15.51 18.01 -27.14
CA LEU A 10 14.41 17.38 -26.41
C LEU A 10 14.96 16.09 -25.81
N MET A 11 15.28 16.09 -24.52
CA MET A 11 15.48 14.85 -23.77
C MET A 11 14.08 14.21 -23.58
N LEU A 12 13.75 13.27 -24.43
CA LEU A 12 12.67 12.31 -24.18
C LEU A 12 13.16 11.39 -23.03
N SER A 13 12.78 11.71 -21.81
CA SER A 13 12.79 10.75 -20.73
C SER A 13 11.75 9.70 -21.09
N THR A 14 12.18 8.52 -21.49
CA THR A 14 11.31 7.34 -21.56
C THR A 14 11.00 6.94 -20.14
N SER A 15 9.94 7.52 -19.55
CA SER A 15 9.31 6.93 -18.39
C SER A 15 8.77 5.57 -18.85
N ALA A 16 9.25 4.48 -18.24
CA ALA A 16 8.59 3.20 -18.38
C ALA A 16 7.16 3.41 -17.88
N ALA A 17 6.19 3.36 -18.79
CA ALA A 17 4.79 3.51 -18.44
C ALA A 17 4.37 2.21 -17.75
N TYR A 18 4.52 2.14 -16.42
CA TYR A 18 3.95 1.04 -15.64
C TYR A 18 2.43 1.10 -15.81
N SER A 19 1.84 0.03 -16.32
CA SER A 19 0.40 -0.06 -16.53
C SER A 19 -0.35 -0.40 -15.25
N GLY A 20 0.34 -0.86 -14.22
CA GLY A 20 -0.20 -1.21 -12.90
C GLY A 20 0.79 -2.04 -12.09
N GLU A 21 0.41 -2.31 -10.83
CA GLU A 21 1.21 -3.09 -9.90
C GLU A 21 0.31 -4.04 -9.12
N VAL A 22 0.75 -5.28 -8.97
CA VAL A 22 0.18 -6.25 -8.03
C VAL A 22 1.10 -6.36 -6.82
N VAL A 23 0.52 -6.32 -5.63
CA VAL A 23 1.23 -6.49 -4.36
C VAL A 23 0.68 -7.70 -3.62
N LEU A 24 1.57 -8.60 -3.21
CA LEU A 24 1.23 -9.74 -2.38
C LEU A 24 2.01 -9.66 -1.06
N GLY A 25 1.31 -9.77 0.06
CA GLY A 25 1.88 -9.67 1.39
C GLY A 25 1.60 -10.90 2.24
N LEU A 26 2.58 -11.27 3.07
CA LEU A 26 2.43 -12.23 4.16
C LEU A 26 2.79 -11.54 5.46
N GLY A 27 1.94 -11.65 6.46
CA GLY A 27 2.10 -10.92 7.71
C GLY A 27 1.42 -11.56 8.90
N LEU A 28 1.42 -10.78 9.97
CA LEU A 28 0.69 -11.08 11.21
C LEU A 28 -0.27 -9.93 11.48
N ASP A 29 -1.53 -10.24 11.68
CA ASP A 29 -2.56 -9.31 12.16
C ASP A 29 -2.56 -9.25 13.69
N ASP A 30 -3.11 -8.18 14.26
CA ASP A 30 -3.19 -7.91 15.71
C ASP A 30 -1.81 -7.87 16.42
N VAL A 31 -0.76 -7.39 15.73
CA VAL A 31 0.60 -7.39 16.27
C VAL A 31 0.82 -6.44 17.46
N LEU A 32 -0.03 -5.43 17.64
CA LEU A 32 0.07 -4.46 18.72
C LEU A 32 -1.01 -4.65 19.80
N GLU A 33 -1.95 -5.57 19.60
CA GLU A 33 -2.98 -5.90 20.59
C GLU A 33 -2.41 -6.77 21.71
N HIS A 34 -2.54 -6.31 22.96
CA HIS A 34 -2.03 -7.04 24.12
C HIS A 34 -2.93 -8.20 24.58
N THR A 35 -4.16 -8.26 24.06
CA THR A 35 -5.19 -9.21 24.53
C THR A 35 -5.47 -10.34 23.52
N ASN A 36 -5.10 -10.17 22.27
CA ASN A 36 -5.31 -11.14 21.21
C ASN A 36 -3.99 -11.84 20.83
N THR A 37 -4.12 -13.05 20.29
CA THR A 37 -2.98 -13.75 19.69
C THR A 37 -2.87 -13.27 18.24
N SER A 38 -1.68 -12.84 17.81
CA SER A 38 -1.45 -12.45 16.43
C SER A 38 -1.80 -13.59 15.46
N ALA A 39 -2.55 -13.29 14.42
CA ALA A 39 -3.00 -14.23 13.41
C ALA A 39 -2.21 -14.07 12.10
N PRO A 40 -1.69 -15.16 11.50
CA PRO A 40 -1.12 -15.10 10.14
C PRO A 40 -2.12 -14.54 9.14
N ALA A 41 -1.68 -13.57 8.33
CA ALA A 41 -2.50 -12.87 7.36
C ALA A 41 -1.88 -12.88 5.95
N ILE A 42 -2.76 -12.87 4.95
CA ILE A 42 -2.42 -12.70 3.54
C ILE A 42 -3.05 -11.40 3.06
N VAL A 43 -2.27 -10.61 2.35
CA VAL A 43 -2.71 -9.34 1.74
C VAL A 43 -2.50 -9.42 0.24
N ALA A 44 -3.48 -8.99 -0.53
CA ALA A 44 -3.39 -8.82 -1.98
C ALA A 44 -3.89 -7.42 -2.35
N GLU A 45 -3.09 -6.69 -3.13
CA GLU A 45 -3.47 -5.35 -3.59
C GLU A 45 -3.21 -5.23 -5.10
N TYR A 46 -3.97 -4.36 -5.72
CA TYR A 46 -3.71 -3.87 -7.07
C TYR A 46 -3.65 -2.34 -7.03
N HIS A 47 -2.57 -1.79 -7.53
CA HIS A 47 -2.39 -0.36 -7.72
C HIS A 47 -2.49 -0.05 -9.21
N ALA A 48 -3.39 0.85 -9.57
CA ALA A 48 -3.53 1.31 -10.95
C ALA A 48 -2.31 2.14 -11.38
N SER A 49 -2.19 2.42 -12.67
CA SER A 49 -1.19 3.38 -13.17
C SER A 49 -1.28 4.68 -12.40
N PRO A 50 -0.15 5.32 -12.06
CA PRO A 50 -0.15 6.57 -11.35
C PRO A 50 -0.96 7.65 -12.10
N PHE A 51 -1.86 8.33 -11.40
CA PHE A 51 -2.56 9.52 -11.93
C PHE A 51 -1.78 10.80 -11.66
N ILE A 52 -0.85 10.77 -10.73
CA ILE A 52 0.18 11.79 -10.51
C ILE A 52 1.51 11.05 -10.40
N GLU A 53 2.45 11.42 -11.26
CA GLU A 53 3.81 10.90 -11.23
C GLU A 53 4.77 12.08 -11.26
N GLY A 54 5.58 12.21 -10.23
CA GLY A 54 6.64 13.19 -10.09
C GLY A 54 8.00 12.53 -9.92
N ARG A 55 9.04 13.35 -9.87
CA ARG A 55 10.42 12.85 -9.74
C ARG A 55 10.64 11.96 -8.49
N GLN A 56 9.94 12.23 -7.40
CA GLN A 56 10.15 11.57 -6.12
C GLN A 56 8.89 10.90 -5.57
N ALA A 57 7.73 11.13 -6.17
CA ALA A 57 6.47 10.61 -5.65
C ALA A 57 5.53 10.19 -6.77
N ALA A 58 4.85 9.08 -6.59
CA ALA A 58 3.79 8.58 -7.44
C ALA A 58 2.54 8.32 -6.60
N TYR A 59 1.37 8.67 -7.14
CA TYR A 59 0.06 8.47 -6.49
C TYR A 59 -0.85 7.69 -7.41
N SER A 60 -1.46 6.62 -6.87
CA SER A 60 -2.32 5.71 -7.64
C SER A 60 -3.63 5.45 -6.90
N TYR A 61 -4.67 5.11 -7.67
CA TYR A 61 -5.82 4.42 -7.09
C TYR A 61 -5.44 2.97 -6.79
N ALA A 62 -5.95 2.44 -5.68
CA ALA A 62 -5.65 1.08 -5.29
C ALA A 62 -6.86 0.37 -4.70
N ILE A 63 -6.87 -0.95 -4.82
CA ILE A 63 -7.80 -1.85 -4.13
C ILE A 63 -6.98 -2.83 -3.30
N ALA A 64 -7.53 -3.25 -2.15
CA ALA A 64 -6.89 -4.20 -1.26
C ALA A 64 -7.87 -5.24 -0.76
N ALA A 65 -7.40 -6.47 -0.60
CA ALA A 65 -8.06 -7.54 0.12
C ALA A 65 -7.09 -8.14 1.12
N GLN A 66 -7.56 -8.40 2.33
CA GLN A 66 -6.81 -9.06 3.40
C GLN A 66 -7.67 -10.13 4.03
N ILE A 67 -7.07 -11.26 4.36
CA ILE A 67 -7.67 -12.33 5.14
C ILE A 67 -6.62 -12.86 6.12
N ASP A 68 -7.03 -13.16 7.34
CA ASP A 68 -6.19 -13.82 8.34
C ASP A 68 -6.69 -15.22 8.71
N ASN A 69 -5.94 -15.89 9.59
CA ASN A 69 -6.27 -17.23 10.06
C ASN A 69 -7.54 -17.28 10.93
N ASP A 70 -7.93 -16.17 11.54
CA ASP A 70 -9.15 -16.03 12.35
C ASP A 70 -10.37 -15.75 11.47
N ARG A 71 -10.15 -15.69 10.13
CA ARG A 71 -11.14 -15.42 9.09
C ARG A 71 -11.71 -14.02 9.10
N ASP A 72 -10.95 -13.08 9.63
CA ASP A 72 -11.23 -11.67 9.43
C ASP A 72 -10.94 -11.30 7.98
N ILE A 73 -11.86 -10.59 7.35
CA ILE A 73 -11.73 -10.18 5.96
C ILE A 73 -11.89 -8.67 5.87
N PHE A 74 -10.94 -8.02 5.25
CA PHE A 74 -11.04 -6.62 4.83
C PHE A 74 -10.95 -6.52 3.32
N ILE A 75 -11.85 -5.73 2.71
CA ILE A 75 -11.80 -5.34 1.29
C ILE A 75 -12.00 -3.84 1.23
N GLY A 76 -11.04 -3.13 0.63
CA GLY A 76 -11.06 -1.67 0.54
C GLY A 76 -10.56 -1.16 -0.79
N ALA A 77 -10.86 0.11 -1.06
CA ALA A 77 -10.36 0.85 -2.20
C ALA A 77 -10.02 2.27 -1.78
N GLY A 78 -8.99 2.85 -2.38
CA GLY A 78 -8.56 4.19 -2.02
C GLY A 78 -7.34 4.65 -2.79
N LEU A 79 -6.43 5.28 -2.07
CA LEU A 79 -5.21 5.87 -2.62
C LEU A 79 -3.98 5.17 -2.06
N SER A 80 -3.01 4.93 -2.92
CA SER A 80 -1.64 4.57 -2.56
C SER A 80 -0.68 5.66 -3.02
N ALA A 81 0.42 5.80 -2.31
CA ALA A 81 1.50 6.71 -2.62
C ALA A 81 2.84 6.03 -2.39
N GLN A 82 3.80 6.35 -3.23
CA GLN A 82 5.19 5.93 -3.08
C GLN A 82 6.10 7.14 -3.18
N TRP A 83 7.12 7.18 -2.35
CA TRP A 83 8.14 8.24 -2.32
C TRP A 83 9.52 7.63 -2.41
N GLN A 84 10.22 7.89 -3.51
CA GLN A 84 11.60 7.48 -3.69
C GLN A 84 12.52 8.28 -2.76
N LEU A 85 13.38 7.60 -2.02
CA LEU A 85 14.33 8.23 -1.12
C LEU A 85 15.60 8.65 -1.88
N SER A 86 15.57 9.85 -2.45
CA SER A 86 16.67 10.38 -3.29
C SER A 86 16.98 9.46 -4.49
N ASP A 87 18.24 9.35 -4.90
CA ASP A 87 18.69 8.49 -5.98
C ASP A 87 19.11 7.09 -5.44
N SER A 88 18.39 6.58 -4.44
CA SER A 88 18.65 5.28 -3.81
C SER A 88 17.57 4.26 -4.19
N PRO A 89 17.81 2.95 -4.06
CA PRO A 89 16.77 1.94 -4.29
C PRO A 89 15.72 1.84 -3.17
N TRP A 90 15.79 2.71 -2.17
CA TRP A 90 14.84 2.72 -1.05
C TRP A 90 13.66 3.63 -1.33
N PHE A 91 12.46 3.19 -0.97
CA PHE A 91 11.25 3.98 -1.05
C PHE A 91 10.41 3.87 0.23
N ILE A 92 9.59 4.88 0.48
CA ILE A 92 8.51 4.85 1.45
C ILE A 92 7.20 4.63 0.70
N GLU A 93 6.33 3.80 1.22
CA GLU A 93 4.98 3.65 0.74
C GLU A 93 3.96 4.05 1.79
N GLY A 94 2.80 4.48 1.34
CA GLY A 94 1.66 4.77 2.19
C GLY A 94 0.35 4.54 1.46
N SER A 95 -0.70 4.21 2.18
CA SER A 95 -2.04 4.13 1.60
C SER A 95 -3.11 4.55 2.61
N PHE A 96 -4.25 4.97 2.05
CA PHE A 96 -5.48 5.21 2.79
C PHE A 96 -6.65 4.59 2.01
N MET A 97 -7.35 3.64 2.64
CA MET A 97 -8.40 2.87 2.00
C MET A 97 -9.60 2.70 2.93
N PRO A 98 -10.71 3.41 2.72
CA PRO A 98 -12.00 3.00 3.27
C PRO A 98 -12.39 1.64 2.71
N GLY A 99 -13.08 0.81 3.52
CA GLY A 99 -13.43 -0.53 3.11
C GLY A 99 -14.46 -1.19 4.01
N PHE A 100 -14.76 -2.43 3.68
CA PHE A 100 -15.65 -3.29 4.45
C PHE A 100 -14.82 -4.36 5.17
N TYR A 101 -15.18 -4.56 6.43
CA TYR A 101 -14.58 -5.55 7.29
C TYR A 101 -15.65 -6.54 7.77
N THR A 102 -15.30 -7.80 7.78
CA THR A 102 -16.13 -8.87 8.33
C THR A 102 -15.29 -9.67 9.31
N LYS A 103 -15.75 -9.68 10.57
CA LYS A 103 -15.14 -10.45 11.64
C LYS A 103 -15.40 -11.95 11.45
N GLY A 104 -14.37 -12.76 11.55
CA GLY A 104 -14.46 -14.21 11.64
C GLY A 104 -14.87 -14.70 13.05
N THR A 105 -14.80 -16.00 13.28
CA THR A 105 -15.26 -16.62 14.52
C THR A 105 -14.43 -16.16 15.71
N ASP A 106 -13.11 -16.16 15.55
CA ASP A 106 -12.13 -15.82 16.60
C ASP A 106 -11.50 -14.43 16.38
N GLY A 107 -11.96 -13.72 15.36
CA GLY A 107 -11.40 -12.46 14.90
C GLY A 107 -11.66 -11.27 15.81
N THR A 108 -11.06 -10.15 15.43
CA THR A 108 -11.02 -8.89 16.19
C THR A 108 -12.29 -8.06 15.99
N PRO A 109 -13.00 -7.67 17.05
CA PRO A 109 -14.24 -6.89 16.93
C PRO A 109 -13.95 -5.41 16.68
N LEU A 110 -13.87 -4.96 15.42
CA LEU A 110 -13.63 -3.56 15.04
C LEU A 110 -14.86 -2.64 15.14
N ASN A 111 -15.97 -3.13 15.74
CA ASN A 111 -17.19 -2.36 16.01
C ASN A 111 -17.75 -1.64 14.77
N GLY A 112 -18.01 -2.42 13.72
CA GLY A 112 -18.69 -1.95 12.51
C GLY A 112 -18.14 -2.57 11.24
N LYS A 113 -18.96 -2.55 10.20
CA LYS A 113 -18.57 -3.12 8.89
C LYS A 113 -17.71 -2.17 8.08
N VAL A 114 -17.87 -0.86 8.25
CA VAL A 114 -17.04 0.15 7.56
C VAL A 114 -15.82 0.41 8.41
N GLN A 115 -14.64 0.19 7.82
CA GLN A 115 -13.34 0.44 8.43
C GLN A 115 -12.48 1.26 7.48
N PHE A 116 -11.49 1.94 8.05
CA PHE A 116 -10.49 2.69 7.31
C PHE A 116 -9.13 2.04 7.58
N ARG A 117 -8.46 1.64 6.51
CA ARG A 117 -7.09 1.12 6.57
C ARG A 117 -6.13 2.21 6.17
N THR A 118 -5.12 2.46 7.01
CA THR A 118 -3.96 3.27 6.72
C THR A 118 -2.72 2.40 6.74
N LEU A 119 -1.76 2.65 5.86
CA LEU A 119 -0.53 1.88 5.77
C LEU A 119 0.66 2.83 5.65
N ILE A 120 1.76 2.45 6.28
CA ILE A 120 3.09 2.98 6.03
C ILE A 120 4.08 1.83 5.90
N GLY A 121 5.00 1.92 4.96
CA GLY A 121 6.03 0.90 4.74
C GLY A 121 7.35 1.50 4.26
N LEU A 122 8.40 0.73 4.45
CA LEU A 122 9.73 0.98 3.88
C LEU A 122 10.06 -0.16 2.94
N GLY A 123 10.41 0.18 1.70
CA GLY A 123 10.68 -0.79 0.66
C GLY A 123 12.02 -0.60 -0.04
N TYR A 124 12.38 -1.60 -0.81
CA TYR A 124 13.61 -1.69 -1.58
C TYR A 124 13.32 -2.22 -2.98
N GLU A 125 13.84 -1.55 -4.01
CA GLU A 125 13.77 -1.95 -5.41
C GLU A 125 14.79 -3.05 -5.69
N LEU A 126 14.32 -4.22 -6.11
CA LEU A 126 15.17 -5.34 -6.49
C LEU A 126 15.62 -5.22 -7.95
N ASN A 127 14.74 -4.75 -8.80
CA ASN A 127 14.94 -4.47 -10.23
C ASN A 127 13.79 -3.58 -10.75
N ASP A 128 13.77 -3.30 -12.05
CA ASP A 128 12.83 -2.37 -12.68
C ASP A 128 11.34 -2.76 -12.51
N THR A 129 11.03 -4.02 -12.23
CA THR A 129 9.64 -4.51 -12.13
C THR A 129 9.32 -5.14 -10.78
N SER A 130 10.31 -5.31 -9.90
CA SER A 130 10.14 -6.06 -8.64
C SER A 130 10.67 -5.30 -7.45
N ARG A 131 9.87 -5.21 -6.40
CA ARG A 131 10.20 -4.52 -5.15
C ARG A 131 9.76 -5.36 -3.95
N VAL A 132 10.38 -5.14 -2.80
CA VAL A 132 9.94 -5.71 -1.52
C VAL A 132 9.78 -4.59 -0.50
N SER A 133 8.84 -4.76 0.43
CA SER A 133 8.67 -3.82 1.53
C SER A 133 8.31 -4.52 2.83
N LEU A 134 8.57 -3.83 3.93
CA LEU A 134 8.01 -4.13 5.24
C LEU A 134 7.04 -3.01 5.57
N ALA A 135 5.78 -3.34 5.81
CA ALA A 135 4.75 -2.36 6.04
C ALA A 135 3.90 -2.70 7.27
N LEU A 136 3.49 -1.66 7.97
CA LEU A 136 2.51 -1.70 9.05
C LEU A 136 1.24 -1.03 8.56
N ASP A 137 0.12 -1.71 8.65
CA ASP A 137 -1.19 -1.09 8.48
C ASP A 137 -1.98 -1.05 9.78
N HIS A 138 -2.91 -0.12 9.84
CA HIS A 138 -3.88 0.05 10.92
C HIS A 138 -5.28 0.12 10.35
N LYS A 139 -6.18 -0.71 10.87
CA LYS A 139 -7.60 -0.74 10.54
C LYS A 139 -8.42 -0.25 11.73
N SER A 140 -9.34 0.70 11.53
CA SER A 140 -10.26 1.16 12.57
C SER A 140 -11.50 1.81 11.97
N ASN A 141 -12.55 1.97 12.79
CA ASN A 141 -13.79 2.61 12.35
C ASN A 141 -13.74 4.15 12.33
N ALA A 142 -12.57 4.76 12.55
CA ALA A 142 -12.35 6.21 12.59
C ALA A 142 -13.36 6.96 13.52
N ARG A 143 -13.81 6.32 14.59
CA ARG A 143 -14.82 6.82 15.54
C ARG A 143 -16.22 7.00 14.94
N LEU A 144 -16.54 6.36 13.81
CA LEU A 144 -17.93 6.29 13.34
C LEU A 144 -18.82 5.56 14.33
N LYS A 145 -18.22 4.72 15.18
CA LYS A 145 -18.87 4.04 16.31
C LYS A 145 -17.95 4.05 17.53
N SER A 146 -18.55 3.99 18.72
CA SER A 146 -17.85 3.85 20.00
C SER A 146 -18.14 2.46 20.61
N PRO A 147 -17.12 1.73 21.09
CA PRO A 147 -15.69 2.04 21.04
C PRO A 147 -15.13 2.02 19.60
N ASN A 148 -13.92 2.56 19.42
CA ASN A 148 -13.15 2.47 18.19
C ASN A 148 -11.88 1.64 18.44
N PRO A 149 -11.99 0.31 18.51
CA PRO A 149 -10.83 -0.56 18.56
C PRO A 149 -10.09 -0.52 17.21
N GLY A 150 -8.82 -0.86 17.23
CA GLY A 150 -7.98 -1.01 16.03
C GLY A 150 -7.49 -2.43 15.86
N SER A 151 -6.91 -2.73 14.73
CA SER A 151 -6.09 -3.91 14.44
C SER A 151 -4.93 -3.48 13.56
N GLU A 152 -3.73 -3.95 13.87
CA GLU A 152 -2.52 -3.65 13.14
C GLU A 152 -1.95 -4.90 12.51
N THR A 153 -1.64 -4.80 11.20
CA THR A 153 -0.97 -5.88 10.45
C THR A 153 0.44 -5.47 10.10
N LEU A 154 1.43 -6.25 10.51
CA LEU A 154 2.81 -6.14 10.03
C LEU A 154 3.03 -7.18 8.93
N ALA A 155 3.41 -6.76 7.72
CA ALA A 155 3.56 -7.63 6.57
C ALA A 155 4.85 -7.36 5.79
N ILE A 156 5.47 -8.44 5.31
CA ILE A 156 6.44 -8.40 4.22
C ILE A 156 5.64 -8.48 2.93
N ARG A 157 5.93 -7.57 1.99
CA ARG A 157 5.18 -7.40 0.75
C ARG A 157 6.11 -7.52 -0.44
N TYR A 158 5.65 -8.21 -1.47
CA TYR A 158 6.28 -8.28 -2.78
C TYR A 158 5.43 -7.53 -3.78
N HIS A 159 6.05 -6.65 -4.54
CA HIS A 159 5.43 -5.82 -5.56
C HIS A 159 5.91 -6.25 -6.93
N HIS A 160 5.00 -6.35 -7.88
CA HIS A 160 5.31 -6.62 -9.28
C HIS A 160 4.57 -5.64 -10.18
N SER A 161 5.36 -4.82 -10.91
CA SER A 161 4.86 -3.86 -11.91
C SER A 161 4.89 -4.47 -13.31
N PHE A 162 3.91 -4.16 -14.17
CA PHE A 162 3.78 -4.69 -15.53
C PHE A 162 3.26 -3.62 -16.48
#